data_793462556fd089695344c36bebd03a6f
#
_entry.id   793462556fd089695344c36bebd03a6f
#
_cell.length_a   1.000
_cell.length_b   1.000
_cell.length_c   1.000
_cell.angle_alpha   90.00
_cell.angle_beta   90.00
_cell.angle_gamma   90.00
#
_symmetry.space_group_name_H-M   'P 1'
#
loop_
_entity.id
_entity.type
_entity.pdbx_description
1 polymer ?
#
loop_
_entity_poly.entity_id
_entity_poly.type
_entity_poly.pdbx_seq_one_letter_code
_entity_poly.pdbx_strand_id
1 'polypeptide(L)'
;MLISFLNDLFEGEFCIASLEFKNNEHIGLTEDARKVIFDIYCTTNEGRHLIIEMQNRMQEHFIDRALYYSSRAIITQGQKGEWDYELMPVYTICFLNFEDAHLKERKFRTDLVLADRDTGQAVTDHLRIVYLTLPLFTKKEHECNNDFERWIYVLKNMNIFEGMPFMAKNAVFRKLAEISDITALSKEEHEKYDESIKILRDNYATFKFAIKEGHDKGRAEGRIEGRAEGRIEGRAEGQTKEKKQIAQNMLKEGMTVSLICKMTGLDEQEILKLKDE
;
A
#
# COMPACT_ATOMS: atom_id res chain seq x y z
N MET A 1 -13.26 -18.36 -16.42
CA MET A 1 -12.00 -17.95 -15.75
C MET A 1 -12.24 -17.42 -14.34
N LEU A 2 -12.96 -16.30 -14.14
CA LEU A 2 -13.20 -15.75 -12.81
C LEU A 2 -13.83 -16.75 -11.85
N ILE A 3 -14.85 -17.49 -12.28
CA ILE A 3 -15.48 -18.57 -11.49
C ILE A 3 -14.47 -19.62 -11.06
N SER A 4 -13.59 -20.06 -11.97
CA SER A 4 -12.54 -21.04 -11.65
C SER A 4 -11.59 -20.49 -10.58
N PHE A 5 -11.06 -19.28 -10.78
CA PHE A 5 -10.20 -18.62 -9.79
C PHE A 5 -10.86 -18.50 -8.40
N LEU A 6 -12.12 -18.06 -8.36
CA LEU A 6 -12.84 -17.88 -7.11
C LEU A 6 -13.14 -19.22 -6.42
N ASN A 7 -13.47 -20.27 -7.18
CA ASN A 7 -13.65 -21.61 -6.63
C ASN A 7 -12.33 -22.17 -6.07
N ASP A 8 -11.19 -21.89 -6.71
CA ASP A 8 -9.89 -22.31 -6.22
C ASP A 8 -9.47 -21.48 -4.98
N LEU A 9 -9.83 -20.17 -4.91
CA LEU A 9 -9.59 -19.32 -3.75
C LEU A 9 -10.37 -19.76 -2.52
N PHE A 10 -11.62 -20.20 -2.70
CA PHE A 10 -12.55 -20.60 -1.65
C PHE A 10 -12.77 -22.13 -1.62
N GLU A 11 -11.76 -22.89 -2.10
CA GLU A 11 -11.81 -24.35 -2.11
C GLU A 11 -12.15 -24.91 -0.73
N GLY A 12 -13.17 -25.79 -0.67
CA GLY A 12 -13.65 -26.41 0.55
C GLY A 12 -14.62 -25.55 1.39
N GLU A 13 -14.88 -24.31 1.01
CA GLU A 13 -15.83 -23.43 1.72
C GLU A 13 -17.20 -23.39 1.02
N PHE A 14 -17.23 -23.07 -0.26
CA PHE A 14 -18.43 -23.06 -1.09
C PHE A 14 -18.07 -23.17 -2.58
N CYS A 15 -19.05 -23.43 -3.43
CA CYS A 15 -18.86 -23.56 -4.87
C CYS A 15 -19.71 -22.53 -5.63
N ILE A 16 -19.09 -21.82 -6.54
CA ILE A 16 -19.73 -20.83 -7.42
C ILE A 16 -20.05 -21.50 -8.76
N ALA A 17 -21.33 -21.64 -9.07
CA ALA A 17 -21.78 -22.19 -10.33
C ALA A 17 -21.93 -21.11 -11.42
N SER A 18 -22.37 -19.91 -11.03
CA SER A 18 -22.52 -18.77 -11.96
C SER A 18 -22.26 -17.45 -11.25
N LEU A 19 -21.93 -16.42 -12.04
CA LEU A 19 -21.76 -15.04 -11.60
C LEU A 19 -22.65 -14.12 -12.43
N GLU A 20 -23.33 -13.20 -11.76
CA GLU A 20 -24.00 -12.07 -12.36
C GLU A 20 -23.20 -10.81 -12.08
N PHE A 21 -22.65 -10.19 -13.13
CA PHE A 21 -21.93 -8.93 -13.01
C PHE A 21 -22.91 -7.79 -12.74
N LYS A 22 -22.59 -6.98 -11.75
CA LYS A 22 -23.37 -5.81 -11.34
C LYS A 22 -22.72 -4.53 -11.86
N ASN A 23 -23.46 -3.43 -11.79
CA ASN A 23 -22.88 -2.13 -12.08
C ASN A 23 -21.74 -1.83 -11.09
N ASN A 24 -20.58 -1.52 -11.61
CA ASN A 24 -19.40 -1.19 -10.81
C ASN A 24 -19.52 0.19 -10.15
N GLU A 25 -20.38 1.07 -10.66
CA GLU A 25 -20.56 2.42 -10.17
C GLU A 25 -21.70 2.50 -9.15
N HIS A 26 -21.37 2.82 -7.93
CA HIS A 26 -22.34 3.10 -6.88
C HIS A 26 -22.37 4.61 -6.60
N ILE A 27 -23.48 5.24 -7.01
CA ILE A 27 -23.75 6.65 -6.70
C ILE A 27 -23.88 6.79 -5.17
N GLY A 28 -23.39 7.90 -4.61
CA GLY A 28 -23.53 8.19 -3.20
C GLY A 28 -25.01 8.20 -2.75
N LEU A 29 -25.28 7.88 -1.49
CA LEU A 29 -26.63 7.90 -0.91
C LEU A 29 -27.22 9.31 -0.84
N THR A 30 -26.37 10.34 -0.91
CA THR A 30 -26.72 11.75 -0.99
C THR A 30 -25.95 12.40 -2.14
N GLU A 31 -26.38 13.58 -2.61
CA GLU A 31 -25.68 14.32 -3.67
C GLU A 31 -24.21 14.61 -3.34
N ASP A 32 -23.90 14.80 -2.05
CA ASP A 32 -22.55 15.06 -1.55
C ASP A 32 -21.73 13.78 -1.25
N ALA A 33 -22.35 12.60 -1.31
CA ALA A 33 -21.67 11.35 -0.98
C ALA A 33 -20.77 10.92 -2.13
N ARG A 34 -19.52 10.53 -1.78
CA ARG A 34 -18.52 10.09 -2.75
C ARG A 34 -19.02 8.87 -3.54
N LYS A 35 -18.94 8.97 -4.86
CA LYS A 35 -19.14 7.84 -5.77
C LYS A 35 -18.08 6.76 -5.50
N VAL A 36 -18.51 5.50 -5.45
CA VAL A 36 -17.63 4.34 -5.35
C VAL A 36 -17.62 3.63 -6.70
N ILE A 37 -16.44 3.29 -7.18
CA ILE A 37 -16.25 2.51 -8.41
C ILE A 37 -15.43 1.29 -8.01
N PHE A 38 -16.01 0.11 -8.21
CA PHE A 38 -15.34 -1.18 -8.03
C PHE A 38 -14.64 -1.60 -9.32
N ASP A 39 -13.52 -2.30 -9.23
CA ASP A 39 -12.90 -2.89 -10.42
C ASP A 39 -13.80 -3.99 -11.00
N ILE A 40 -14.25 -4.93 -10.17
CA ILE A 40 -15.27 -5.93 -10.51
C ILE A 40 -16.25 -6.06 -9.34
N TYR A 41 -17.55 -6.03 -9.65
CA TYR A 41 -18.62 -6.34 -8.70
C TYR A 41 -19.58 -7.37 -9.29
N CYS A 42 -19.81 -8.46 -8.59
CA CYS A 42 -20.70 -9.54 -9.03
C CYS A 42 -21.39 -10.22 -7.84
N THR A 43 -22.47 -10.94 -8.15
CA THR A 43 -23.15 -11.82 -7.20
C THR A 43 -23.09 -13.27 -7.68
N THR A 44 -22.98 -14.20 -6.73
CA THR A 44 -23.05 -15.63 -7.02
C THR A 44 -24.49 -16.10 -7.18
N ASN A 45 -24.66 -17.33 -7.69
CA ASN A 45 -25.98 -17.99 -7.75
C ASN A 45 -26.64 -18.15 -6.37
N GLU A 46 -25.90 -18.08 -5.26
CA GLU A 46 -26.42 -18.12 -3.90
C GLU A 46 -26.58 -16.73 -3.26
N GLY A 47 -26.44 -15.68 -4.05
CA GLY A 47 -26.63 -14.30 -3.61
C GLY A 47 -25.44 -13.65 -2.91
N ARG A 48 -24.28 -14.33 -2.73
CA ARG A 48 -23.07 -13.71 -2.17
C ARG A 48 -22.57 -12.61 -3.07
N HIS A 49 -22.24 -11.48 -2.49
CA HIS A 49 -21.65 -10.33 -3.17
C HIS A 49 -20.13 -10.46 -3.18
N LEU A 50 -19.53 -10.36 -4.35
CA LEU A 50 -18.08 -10.43 -4.54
C LEU A 50 -17.58 -9.13 -5.16
N ILE A 51 -16.64 -8.49 -4.47
CA ILE A 51 -15.92 -7.31 -4.93
C ILE A 51 -14.47 -7.74 -5.17
N ILE A 52 -13.92 -7.42 -6.34
CA ILE A 52 -12.52 -7.70 -6.64
C ILE A 52 -11.85 -6.38 -6.98
N GLU A 53 -10.77 -6.09 -6.27
CA GLU A 53 -9.98 -4.86 -6.39
C GLU A 53 -8.53 -5.22 -6.74
N MET A 54 -7.96 -4.52 -7.70
CA MET A 54 -6.58 -4.73 -8.12
C MET A 54 -5.77 -3.45 -7.89
N GLN A 55 -4.82 -3.50 -6.95
CA GLN A 55 -4.02 -2.35 -6.58
C GLN A 55 -2.54 -2.56 -6.94
N ASN A 56 -2.08 -1.81 -7.92
CA ASN A 56 -0.71 -1.91 -8.41
C ASN A 56 0.29 -1.05 -7.60
N ARG A 57 -0.19 -0.07 -6.83
CA ARG A 57 0.64 0.84 -6.04
C ARG A 57 0.04 1.06 -4.67
N MET A 58 0.93 1.25 -3.69
CA MET A 58 0.52 1.63 -2.35
C MET A 58 -0.29 2.94 -2.40
N GLN A 59 -1.41 2.92 -1.72
CA GLN A 59 -2.25 4.09 -1.50
C GLN A 59 -2.48 4.24 0.00
N GLU A 60 -2.42 5.47 0.45
CA GLU A 60 -2.75 5.79 1.83
C GLU A 60 -4.18 5.35 2.15
N HIS A 61 -4.42 4.80 3.34
CA HIS A 61 -5.74 4.34 3.79
C HIS A 61 -6.39 3.25 2.90
N PHE A 62 -5.60 2.38 2.27
CA PHE A 62 -6.17 1.34 1.41
C PHE A 62 -7.07 0.36 2.18
N ILE A 63 -6.69 -0.03 3.41
CA ILE A 63 -7.49 -0.92 4.27
C ILE A 63 -8.85 -0.28 4.60
N ASP A 64 -8.85 1.02 4.96
CA ASP A 64 -10.08 1.76 5.23
C ASP A 64 -10.97 1.84 3.98
N ARG A 65 -10.36 1.99 2.81
CA ARG A 65 -11.08 1.98 1.54
C ARG A 65 -11.74 0.65 1.25
N ALA A 66 -11.04 -0.47 1.46
CA ALA A 66 -11.61 -1.80 1.26
C ALA A 66 -12.80 -2.05 2.20
N LEU A 67 -12.69 -1.60 3.47
CA LEU A 67 -13.79 -1.65 4.44
C LEU A 67 -14.97 -0.77 4.00
N TYR A 68 -14.70 0.46 3.55
CA TYR A 68 -15.72 1.37 3.04
C TYR A 68 -16.45 0.79 1.83
N TYR A 69 -15.72 0.17 0.90
CA TYR A 69 -16.28 -0.49 -0.28
C TYR A 69 -17.18 -1.66 0.10
N SER A 70 -16.70 -2.52 1.02
CA SER A 70 -17.52 -3.63 1.54
C SER A 70 -18.80 -3.12 2.21
N SER A 71 -18.72 -2.04 3.00
CA SER A 71 -19.88 -1.45 3.67
C SER A 71 -20.92 -0.92 2.67
N ARG A 72 -20.48 -0.37 1.53
CA ARG A 72 -21.38 0.08 0.46
C ARG A 72 -22.18 -1.08 -0.12
N ALA A 73 -21.55 -2.23 -0.37
CA ALA A 73 -22.24 -3.42 -0.85
C ALA A 73 -23.23 -4.00 0.19
N ILE A 74 -22.94 -3.85 1.48
CA ILE A 74 -23.88 -4.21 2.56
C ILE A 74 -25.10 -3.26 2.53
N ILE A 75 -24.86 -1.95 2.52
CA ILE A 75 -25.92 -0.93 2.57
C ILE A 75 -26.87 -1.04 1.36
N THR A 76 -26.35 -1.38 0.19
CA THR A 76 -27.18 -1.52 -1.03
C THR A 76 -28.13 -2.70 -1.01
N GLN A 77 -28.02 -3.62 -0.04
CA GLN A 77 -28.96 -4.72 0.16
C GLN A 77 -30.23 -4.27 0.90
N GLY A 78 -30.21 -3.09 1.55
CA GLY A 78 -31.37 -2.59 2.28
C GLY A 78 -32.57 -2.38 1.38
N GLN A 79 -33.73 -2.87 1.81
CA GLN A 79 -35.00 -2.78 1.11
C GLN A 79 -35.91 -1.72 1.74
N LYS A 80 -36.78 -1.12 0.92
CA LYS A 80 -37.83 -0.24 1.39
C LYS A 80 -39.01 -1.06 1.93
N GLY A 81 -39.61 -0.65 3.06
CA GLY A 81 -40.77 -1.31 3.66
C GLY A 81 -40.37 -2.27 4.76
N GLU A 82 -41.18 -3.31 4.97
CA GLU A 82 -40.87 -4.36 5.94
C GLU A 82 -39.70 -5.21 5.41
N TRP A 83 -38.64 -5.26 6.19
CA TRP A 83 -37.43 -6.03 5.93
C TRP A 83 -36.88 -6.54 7.25
N ASP A 84 -36.59 -7.82 7.33
CA ASP A 84 -36.10 -8.53 8.52
C ASP A 84 -34.56 -8.50 8.68
N TYR A 85 -33.89 -7.62 7.94
CA TYR A 85 -32.44 -7.42 7.99
C TYR A 85 -31.60 -8.65 7.60
N GLU A 86 -32.15 -9.58 6.81
CA GLU A 86 -31.37 -10.65 6.22
C GLU A 86 -30.38 -10.08 5.22
N LEU A 87 -29.08 -10.30 5.48
CA LEU A 87 -27.98 -9.85 4.64
C LEU A 87 -27.32 -11.04 3.95
N MET A 88 -27.00 -10.87 2.68
CA MET A 88 -26.12 -11.79 1.96
C MET A 88 -24.66 -11.46 2.26
N PRO A 89 -23.78 -12.47 2.33
CA PRO A 89 -22.35 -12.24 2.54
C PRO A 89 -21.71 -11.34 1.49
N VAL A 90 -20.80 -10.47 1.94
CA VAL A 90 -19.99 -9.57 1.10
C VAL A 90 -18.52 -9.93 1.29
N TYR A 91 -17.89 -10.42 0.23
CA TYR A 91 -16.46 -10.75 0.21
C TYR A 91 -15.73 -9.82 -0.72
N THR A 92 -14.73 -9.14 -0.19
CA THR A 92 -13.87 -8.23 -0.96
C THR A 92 -12.49 -8.86 -1.13
N ILE A 93 -12.09 -9.13 -2.35
CA ILE A 93 -10.80 -9.74 -2.70
C ILE A 93 -9.90 -8.62 -3.26
N CYS A 94 -8.81 -8.35 -2.56
CA CYS A 94 -7.86 -7.29 -2.90
C CYS A 94 -6.52 -7.89 -3.33
N PHE A 95 -6.16 -7.72 -4.59
CA PHE A 95 -4.83 -8.03 -5.09
C PHE A 95 -3.91 -6.83 -4.85
N LEU A 96 -2.84 -7.02 -4.08
CA LEU A 96 -1.87 -5.99 -3.75
C LEU A 96 -0.52 -6.31 -4.43
N ASN A 97 -0.05 -5.42 -5.29
CA ASN A 97 1.30 -5.50 -5.86
C ASN A 97 2.33 -4.73 -5.01
N PHE A 98 2.08 -4.61 -3.72
CA PHE A 98 2.94 -3.99 -2.72
C PHE A 98 2.70 -4.64 -1.35
N GLU A 99 3.62 -4.43 -0.40
CA GLU A 99 3.45 -4.82 1.00
C GLU A 99 2.86 -3.64 1.78
N ASP A 100 1.77 -3.87 2.53
CA ASP A 100 1.16 -2.85 3.39
C ASP A 100 1.60 -3.06 4.84
N ALA A 101 2.15 -2.01 5.46
CA ALA A 101 2.66 -2.05 6.84
C ALA A 101 1.57 -2.29 7.90
N HIS A 102 0.30 -2.03 7.58
CA HIS A 102 -0.83 -2.29 8.48
C HIS A 102 -1.19 -3.78 8.55
N LEU A 103 -0.82 -4.57 7.52
CA LEU A 103 -0.91 -6.02 7.55
C LEU A 103 0.31 -6.57 8.29
N LYS A 104 0.23 -6.62 9.63
CA LYS A 104 1.36 -6.90 10.54
C LYS A 104 2.10 -8.20 10.28
N GLU A 105 1.39 -9.22 9.83
CA GLU A 105 2.00 -10.50 9.46
C GLU A 105 2.37 -10.49 7.98
N ARG A 106 3.65 -10.78 7.68
CA ARG A 106 4.14 -10.91 6.32
C ARG A 106 3.74 -12.27 5.74
N LYS A 107 2.48 -12.40 5.36
CA LYS A 107 1.94 -13.58 4.68
C LYS A 107 1.26 -13.20 3.36
N PHE A 108 1.30 -14.11 2.41
CA PHE A 108 0.73 -13.91 1.08
C PHE A 108 -0.79 -13.68 1.12
N ARG A 109 -1.53 -14.46 1.90
CA ARG A 109 -2.98 -14.33 2.07
C ARG A 109 -3.31 -13.90 3.49
N THR A 110 -4.11 -12.85 3.63
CA THR A 110 -4.67 -12.39 4.90
C THR A 110 -6.17 -12.25 4.76
N ASP A 111 -6.91 -12.96 5.61
CA ASP A 111 -8.37 -12.89 5.66
C ASP A 111 -8.77 -12.09 6.91
N LEU A 112 -9.48 -10.98 6.71
CA LEU A 112 -10.11 -10.21 7.77
C LEU A 112 -11.57 -10.61 7.88
N VAL A 113 -11.99 -10.92 9.10
CA VAL A 113 -13.35 -11.35 9.46
C VAL A 113 -13.84 -10.62 10.69
N LEU A 114 -15.15 -10.61 10.90
CA LEU A 114 -15.75 -10.16 12.16
C LEU A 114 -15.67 -11.29 13.19
N ALA A 115 -14.87 -11.06 14.22
CA ALA A 115 -14.60 -12.06 15.25
C ALA A 115 -14.81 -11.51 16.66
N ASP A 116 -15.16 -12.38 17.59
CA ASP A 116 -15.13 -12.08 19.02
C ASP A 116 -13.70 -11.76 19.45
N ARG A 117 -13.53 -10.68 20.19
CA ARG A 117 -12.21 -10.15 20.54
C ARG A 117 -11.42 -11.07 21.46
N ASP A 118 -12.10 -11.75 22.36
CA ASP A 118 -11.46 -12.53 23.41
C ASP A 118 -11.11 -13.93 22.91
N THR A 119 -11.98 -14.51 22.08
CA THR A 119 -11.82 -15.89 21.58
C THR A 119 -11.18 -15.97 20.20
N GLY A 120 -11.23 -14.90 19.43
CA GLY A 120 -10.82 -14.89 18.02
C GLY A 120 -11.74 -15.66 17.08
N GLN A 121 -12.88 -16.19 17.58
CA GLN A 121 -13.83 -16.94 16.77
C GLN A 121 -14.66 -15.99 15.91
N ALA A 122 -14.81 -16.33 14.61
CA ALA A 122 -15.68 -15.59 13.72
C ALA A 122 -17.14 -15.68 14.22
N VAL A 123 -17.80 -14.53 14.34
CA VAL A 123 -19.20 -14.42 14.78
C VAL A 123 -20.15 -14.58 13.59
N THR A 124 -19.71 -14.17 12.42
CA THR A 124 -20.47 -14.24 11.17
C THR A 124 -19.51 -14.29 9.99
N ASP A 125 -19.95 -14.86 8.88
CA ASP A 125 -19.25 -14.87 7.59
C ASP A 125 -19.79 -13.81 6.62
N HIS A 126 -20.69 -12.92 7.07
CA HIS A 126 -21.33 -11.92 6.20
C HIS A 126 -20.36 -10.81 5.72
N LEU A 127 -19.21 -10.64 6.36
CA LEU A 127 -18.17 -9.72 5.90
C LEU A 127 -16.81 -10.38 5.95
N ARG A 128 -16.15 -10.44 4.79
CA ARG A 128 -14.79 -10.94 4.68
C ARG A 128 -14.00 -10.10 3.70
N ILE A 129 -12.79 -9.70 4.08
CA ILE A 129 -11.85 -9.02 3.19
C ILE A 129 -10.60 -9.89 3.07
N VAL A 130 -10.31 -10.32 1.84
CA VAL A 130 -9.16 -11.18 1.53
C VAL A 130 -8.08 -10.34 0.84
N TYR A 131 -6.94 -10.18 1.48
CA TYR A 131 -5.77 -9.54 0.88
C TYR A 131 -4.82 -10.60 0.32
N LEU A 132 -4.48 -10.46 -0.95
CA LEU A 132 -3.52 -11.29 -1.67
C LEU A 132 -2.29 -10.42 -2.01
N THR A 133 -1.27 -10.48 -1.15
CA THR A 133 -0.05 -9.66 -1.26
C THR A 133 0.93 -10.32 -2.22
N LEU A 134 0.83 -10.00 -3.51
CA LEU A 134 1.57 -10.65 -4.60
C LEU A 134 3.10 -10.67 -4.41
N PRO A 135 3.78 -9.61 -3.89
CA PRO A 135 5.21 -9.68 -3.63
C PRO A 135 5.62 -10.81 -2.68
N LEU A 136 4.76 -11.20 -1.74
CA LEU A 136 5.02 -12.26 -0.77
C LEU A 136 4.77 -13.67 -1.31
N PHE A 137 4.20 -13.81 -2.49
CA PHE A 137 4.12 -15.10 -3.19
C PHE A 137 5.44 -15.38 -3.90
N THR A 138 6.28 -16.26 -3.33
CA THR A 138 7.64 -16.52 -3.81
C THR A 138 7.81 -17.84 -4.56
N LYS A 139 6.75 -18.64 -4.66
CA LYS A 139 6.79 -19.95 -5.34
C LYS A 139 7.11 -19.81 -6.81
N LYS A 140 7.96 -20.70 -7.31
CA LYS A 140 8.24 -20.88 -8.73
C LYS A 140 7.16 -21.74 -9.38
N GLU A 141 7.14 -21.78 -10.72
CA GLU A 141 6.16 -22.54 -11.50
C GLU A 141 6.01 -24.00 -11.04
N HIS A 142 7.13 -24.69 -10.86
CA HIS A 142 7.15 -26.11 -10.48
C HIS A 142 6.80 -26.37 -9.01
N GLU A 143 6.79 -25.33 -8.18
CA GLU A 143 6.44 -25.39 -6.74
C GLU A 143 4.94 -25.14 -6.49
N CYS A 144 4.18 -24.76 -7.54
CA CYS A 144 2.74 -24.56 -7.45
C CYS A 144 2.01 -25.90 -7.41
N ASN A 145 1.43 -26.24 -6.25
CA ASN A 145 0.84 -27.56 -5.99
C ASN A 145 -0.65 -27.64 -6.32
N ASN A 146 -1.38 -26.51 -6.25
CA ASN A 146 -2.81 -26.41 -6.54
C ASN A 146 -3.12 -25.34 -7.58
N ASP A 147 -4.38 -25.30 -8.04
CA ASP A 147 -4.80 -24.38 -9.10
C ASP A 147 -4.84 -22.93 -8.61
N PHE A 148 -5.15 -22.67 -7.34
CA PHE A 148 -5.06 -21.33 -6.76
C PHE A 148 -3.63 -20.77 -6.84
N GLU A 149 -2.61 -21.54 -6.46
CA GLU A 149 -1.21 -21.10 -6.55
C GLU A 149 -0.76 -20.86 -8.01
N ARG A 150 -1.25 -21.68 -8.94
CA ARG A 150 -1.01 -21.49 -10.38
C ARG A 150 -1.64 -20.18 -10.89
N TRP A 151 -2.85 -19.86 -10.45
CA TRP A 151 -3.49 -18.58 -10.75
C TRP A 151 -2.64 -17.40 -10.26
N ILE A 152 -2.20 -17.44 -9.01
CA ILE A 152 -1.39 -16.36 -8.43
C ILE A 152 -0.06 -16.23 -9.15
N TYR A 153 0.59 -17.35 -9.48
CA TYR A 153 1.81 -17.34 -10.27
C TYR A 153 1.62 -16.67 -11.62
N VAL A 154 0.56 -17.01 -12.34
CA VAL A 154 0.23 -16.40 -13.63
C VAL A 154 -0.05 -14.91 -13.49
N LEU A 155 -0.93 -14.52 -12.57
CA LEU A 155 -1.28 -13.11 -12.36
C LEU A 155 -0.09 -12.24 -11.96
N LYS A 156 0.82 -12.78 -11.13
CA LYS A 156 2.02 -12.06 -10.70
C LYS A 156 3.03 -11.84 -11.84
N ASN A 157 3.17 -12.81 -12.74
CA ASN A 157 4.26 -12.84 -13.71
C ASN A 157 3.78 -12.62 -15.16
N MET A 158 2.53 -12.24 -15.37
CA MET A 158 1.88 -12.20 -16.68
C MET A 158 2.61 -11.35 -17.73
N ASN A 159 3.34 -10.32 -17.29
CA ASN A 159 4.08 -9.38 -18.13
C ASN A 159 5.45 -9.87 -18.61
N ILE A 160 5.93 -11.03 -18.13
CA ILE A 160 7.26 -11.56 -18.46
C ILE A 160 7.23 -12.92 -19.17
N PHE A 161 6.05 -13.47 -19.43
CA PHE A 161 5.92 -14.75 -20.10
C PHE A 161 6.12 -14.63 -21.62
N GLU A 162 6.99 -15.45 -22.17
CA GLU A 162 7.05 -15.73 -23.63
C GLU A 162 5.92 -16.67 -24.06
N GLY A 163 5.25 -17.34 -23.11
CA GLY A 163 4.11 -18.22 -23.30
C GLY A 163 3.40 -18.50 -21.98
N MET A 164 2.12 -18.84 -22.02
CA MET A 164 1.32 -19.08 -20.83
C MET A 164 1.77 -20.36 -20.10
N PRO A 165 2.21 -20.27 -18.82
CA PRO A 165 2.53 -21.45 -18.04
C PRO A 165 1.29 -22.29 -17.72
N PHE A 166 1.46 -23.57 -17.41
CA PHE A 166 0.39 -24.50 -17.05
C PHE A 166 -0.64 -24.83 -18.16
N MET A 167 -0.49 -24.32 -19.41
CA MET A 167 -1.43 -24.57 -20.52
C MET A 167 -1.75 -26.06 -20.72
N ALA A 168 -0.74 -26.92 -20.59
CA ALA A 168 -0.91 -28.37 -20.76
C ALA A 168 -1.68 -29.04 -19.62
N LYS A 169 -1.77 -28.36 -18.44
CA LYS A 169 -2.34 -28.94 -17.21
C LYS A 169 -3.82 -28.54 -16.99
N ASN A 170 -4.24 -27.41 -17.55
CA ASN A 170 -5.58 -26.88 -17.28
C ASN A 170 -6.16 -26.17 -18.51
N ALA A 171 -7.39 -26.53 -18.90
CA ALA A 171 -8.11 -25.91 -20.01
C ALA A 171 -8.37 -24.42 -19.80
N VAL A 172 -8.48 -23.97 -18.54
CA VAL A 172 -8.69 -22.57 -18.19
C VAL A 172 -7.47 -21.73 -18.53
N PHE A 173 -6.26 -22.23 -18.27
CA PHE A 173 -5.00 -21.52 -18.63
C PHE A 173 -4.79 -21.48 -20.15
N ARG A 174 -5.23 -22.51 -20.89
CA ARG A 174 -5.25 -22.46 -22.37
C ARG A 174 -6.15 -21.34 -22.88
N LYS A 175 -7.37 -21.24 -22.34
CA LYS A 175 -8.30 -20.18 -22.70
C LYS A 175 -7.79 -18.79 -22.30
N LEU A 176 -7.09 -18.69 -21.17
CA LEU A 176 -6.45 -17.44 -20.74
C LEU A 176 -5.35 -17.02 -21.74
N ALA A 177 -4.56 -17.97 -22.25
CA ALA A 177 -3.56 -17.71 -23.28
C ALA A 177 -4.18 -17.16 -24.55
N GLU A 178 -5.27 -17.79 -25.03
CA GLU A 178 -6.02 -17.34 -26.20
C GLU A 178 -6.55 -15.90 -26.07
N ILE A 179 -7.06 -15.53 -24.87
CA ILE A 179 -7.59 -14.20 -24.60
C ILE A 179 -6.48 -13.16 -24.38
N SER A 180 -5.32 -13.60 -23.85
CA SER A 180 -4.16 -12.72 -23.60
C SER A 180 -3.34 -12.45 -24.86
N ASP A 181 -3.64 -13.10 -25.97
CA ASP A 181 -2.98 -12.86 -27.24
C ASP A 181 -3.48 -11.55 -27.85
N ILE A 182 -2.68 -10.50 -27.71
CA ILE A 182 -2.97 -9.17 -28.22
C ILE A 182 -3.14 -9.19 -29.74
N THR A 183 -2.50 -10.12 -30.44
CA THR A 183 -2.58 -10.24 -31.90
C THR A 183 -3.94 -10.75 -32.38
N ALA A 184 -4.71 -11.38 -31.50
CA ALA A 184 -6.05 -11.89 -31.78
C ALA A 184 -7.17 -10.87 -31.54
N LEU A 185 -6.84 -9.66 -31.01
CA LEU A 185 -7.83 -8.61 -30.76
C LEU A 185 -8.40 -8.04 -32.03
N SER A 186 -9.69 -7.72 -32.02
CA SER A 186 -10.32 -6.93 -33.07
C SER A 186 -9.78 -5.50 -33.10
N LYS A 187 -10.00 -4.76 -34.19
CA LYS A 187 -9.55 -3.37 -34.30
C LYS A 187 -10.08 -2.48 -33.17
N GLU A 188 -11.35 -2.64 -32.79
CA GLU A 188 -11.97 -1.86 -31.70
C GLU A 188 -11.36 -2.22 -30.32
N GLU A 189 -11.02 -3.48 -30.11
CA GLU A 189 -10.36 -3.92 -28.88
C GLU A 189 -8.91 -3.43 -28.81
N HIS A 190 -8.20 -3.40 -29.94
CA HIS A 190 -6.88 -2.77 -30.03
C HIS A 190 -6.92 -1.28 -29.68
N GLU A 191 -7.88 -0.52 -30.22
CA GLU A 191 -8.03 0.90 -29.92
C GLU A 191 -8.28 1.13 -28.41
N LYS A 192 -9.15 0.35 -27.78
CA LYS A 192 -9.40 0.40 -26.33
C LYS A 192 -8.17 0.02 -25.51
N TYR A 193 -7.44 -0.99 -25.96
CA TYR A 193 -6.18 -1.41 -25.31
C TYR A 193 -5.15 -0.29 -25.37
N ASP A 194 -4.94 0.30 -26.55
CA ASP A 194 -3.97 1.38 -26.75
C ASP A 194 -4.33 2.62 -25.93
N GLU A 195 -5.62 2.97 -25.83
CA GLU A 195 -6.11 4.05 -24.99
C GLU A 195 -5.83 3.78 -23.51
N SER A 196 -6.10 2.57 -23.04
CA SER A 196 -5.83 2.14 -21.67
C SER A 196 -4.33 2.22 -21.34
N ILE A 197 -3.47 1.75 -22.26
CA ILE A 197 -2.01 1.82 -22.12
C ILE A 197 -1.52 3.27 -22.12
N LYS A 198 -2.11 4.14 -22.95
CA LYS A 198 -1.79 5.57 -22.95
C LYS A 198 -2.11 6.22 -21.61
N ILE A 199 -3.32 6.03 -21.08
CA ILE A 199 -3.71 6.53 -19.76
C ILE A 199 -2.75 6.04 -18.67
N LEU A 200 -2.37 4.77 -18.71
CA LEU A 200 -1.44 4.18 -17.75
C LEU A 200 -0.04 4.80 -17.82
N ARG A 201 0.46 5.07 -19.04
CA ARG A 201 1.74 5.74 -19.26
C ARG A 201 1.71 7.20 -18.80
N ASP A 202 0.63 7.93 -19.08
CA ASP A 202 0.45 9.31 -18.67
C ASP A 202 0.38 9.45 -17.14
N ASN A 203 -0.36 8.57 -16.48
CA ASN A 203 -0.40 8.49 -15.02
C ASN A 203 0.97 8.16 -14.42
N TYR A 204 1.72 7.24 -15.06
CA TYR A 204 3.07 6.89 -14.62
C TYR A 204 4.05 8.07 -14.78
N ALA A 205 3.98 8.79 -15.89
CA ALA A 205 4.81 9.96 -16.14
C ALA A 205 4.54 11.07 -15.11
N THR A 206 3.26 11.36 -14.86
CA THR A 206 2.83 12.35 -13.85
C THR A 206 3.31 11.98 -12.45
N PHE A 207 3.15 10.73 -12.06
CA PHE A 207 3.62 10.23 -10.76
C PHE A 207 5.15 10.33 -10.63
N LYS A 208 5.90 9.93 -11.67
CA LYS A 208 7.36 10.03 -11.68
C LYS A 208 7.83 11.48 -11.58
N PHE A 209 7.12 12.39 -12.25
CA PHE A 209 7.39 13.82 -12.14
C PHE A 209 7.15 14.34 -10.72
N ALA A 210 6.02 13.99 -10.09
CA ALA A 210 5.71 14.41 -8.72
C ALA A 210 6.73 13.89 -7.69
N ILE A 211 7.20 12.64 -7.82
CA ILE A 211 8.27 12.10 -6.97
C ILE A 211 9.55 12.91 -7.15
N LYS A 212 9.95 13.19 -8.40
CA LYS A 212 11.15 13.96 -8.68
C LYS A 212 11.06 15.37 -8.10
N GLU A 213 9.93 16.05 -8.29
CA GLU A 213 9.69 17.38 -7.75
C GLU A 213 9.75 17.39 -6.21
N GLY A 214 9.11 16.40 -5.55
CA GLY A 214 9.16 16.24 -4.09
C GLY A 214 10.58 16.00 -3.58
N HIS A 215 11.34 15.13 -4.25
CA HIS A 215 12.74 14.87 -3.91
C HIS A 215 13.62 16.12 -4.08
N ASP A 216 13.45 16.86 -5.18
CA ASP A 216 14.24 18.07 -5.46
C ASP A 216 13.89 19.18 -4.44
N LYS A 217 12.63 19.35 -4.06
CA LYS A 217 12.20 20.27 -2.99
C LYS A 217 12.80 19.88 -1.64
N GLY A 218 12.63 18.63 -1.22
CA GLY A 218 13.16 18.17 0.06
C GLY A 218 14.68 18.27 0.16
N ARG A 219 15.40 18.05 -0.97
CA ARG A 219 16.87 18.26 -1.03
C ARG A 219 17.23 19.74 -0.92
N ALA A 220 16.45 20.63 -1.53
CA ALA A 220 16.68 22.07 -1.43
C ALA A 220 16.42 22.59 -0.01
N GLU A 221 15.34 22.18 0.60
CA GLU A 221 14.96 22.52 1.99
C GLU A 221 16.00 22.01 2.98
N GLY A 222 16.36 20.74 2.94
CA GLY A 222 17.38 20.15 3.84
C GLY A 222 18.77 20.81 3.67
N ARG A 223 19.11 21.30 2.46
CA ARG A 223 20.35 22.06 2.23
C ARG A 223 20.30 23.45 2.89
N ILE A 224 19.13 24.09 2.89
CA ILE A 224 18.96 25.41 3.54
C ILE A 224 19.02 25.25 5.06
N GLU A 225 18.29 24.28 5.62
CA GLU A 225 18.26 23.97 7.03
C GLU A 225 19.65 23.59 7.56
N GLY A 226 20.31 22.63 6.91
CA GLY A 226 21.65 22.21 7.32
C GLY A 226 22.71 23.33 7.24
N ARG A 227 22.57 24.27 6.29
CA ARG A 227 23.44 25.48 6.26
C ARG A 227 23.13 26.44 7.40
N ALA A 228 21.86 26.59 7.76
CA ALA A 228 21.46 27.46 8.87
C ALA A 228 21.93 26.89 10.21
N GLU A 229 21.74 25.62 10.44
CA GLU A 229 22.19 24.90 11.64
C GLU A 229 23.71 24.93 11.76
N GLY A 230 24.45 24.53 10.72
CA GLY A 230 25.91 24.54 10.73
C GLY A 230 26.50 25.94 10.94
N ARG A 231 25.80 27.01 10.49
CA ARG A 231 26.22 28.39 10.77
C ARG A 231 26.02 28.80 12.22
N ILE A 232 24.93 28.31 12.85
CA ILE A 232 24.66 28.58 14.28
C ILE A 232 25.67 27.82 15.13
N GLU A 233 25.87 26.54 14.87
CA GLU A 233 26.84 25.70 15.59
C GLU A 233 28.27 26.22 15.44
N GLY A 234 28.72 26.48 14.23
CA GLY A 234 30.05 27.01 13.96
C GLY A 234 30.30 28.37 14.63
N ARG A 235 29.25 29.22 14.72
CA ARG A 235 29.36 30.49 15.48
C ARG A 235 29.47 30.27 16.97
N ALA A 236 28.72 29.33 17.54
CA ALA A 236 28.78 29.00 18.96
C ALA A 236 30.15 28.37 19.34
N GLU A 237 30.62 27.44 18.50
CA GLU A 237 31.96 26.84 18.68
C GLU A 237 33.09 27.87 18.58
N GLY A 238 33.00 28.76 17.54
CA GLY A 238 33.97 29.86 17.39
C GLY A 238 34.03 30.79 18.60
N GLN A 239 32.87 31.19 19.13
CA GLN A 239 32.78 32.01 20.32
C GLN A 239 33.35 31.30 21.56
N THR A 240 33.09 30.00 21.71
CA THR A 240 33.64 29.21 22.82
C THR A 240 35.15 29.09 22.69
N LYS A 241 35.68 28.85 21.50
CA LYS A 241 37.11 28.77 21.22
C LYS A 241 37.81 30.11 21.50
N GLU A 242 37.22 31.21 21.11
CA GLU A 242 37.72 32.55 21.34
C GLU A 242 37.77 32.87 22.85
N LYS A 243 36.69 32.57 23.59
CA LYS A 243 36.66 32.73 25.06
C LYS A 243 37.73 31.91 25.77
N LYS A 244 37.98 30.67 25.35
CA LYS A 244 39.04 29.82 25.88
C LYS A 244 40.39 30.39 25.58
N GLN A 245 40.64 30.91 24.39
CA GLN A 245 41.91 31.56 24.05
C GLN A 245 42.18 32.83 24.89
N ILE A 246 41.15 33.66 25.09
CA ILE A 246 41.21 34.82 25.95
C ILE A 246 41.54 34.41 27.38
N ALA A 247 40.86 33.39 27.93
CA ALA A 247 41.10 32.86 29.26
C ALA A 247 42.53 32.33 29.43
N GLN A 248 43.08 31.63 28.44
CA GLN A 248 44.48 31.18 28.46
C GLN A 248 45.47 32.37 28.50
N ASN A 249 45.23 33.41 27.73
CA ASN A 249 46.06 34.60 27.73
C ASN A 249 46.04 35.31 29.10
N MET A 250 44.82 35.42 29.68
CA MET A 250 44.66 36.02 31.04
C MET A 250 45.34 35.20 32.14
N LEU A 251 45.33 33.87 32.03
CA LEU A 251 46.06 32.98 32.94
C LEU A 251 47.58 33.21 32.86
N LYS A 252 48.13 33.40 31.63
CA LYS A 252 49.54 33.70 31.42
C LYS A 252 49.97 35.05 32.01
N GLU A 253 49.07 36.01 32.03
CA GLU A 253 49.27 37.33 32.63
C GLU A 253 49.09 37.33 34.18
N GLY A 254 48.81 36.15 34.76
CA GLY A 254 48.72 35.98 36.21
C GLY A 254 47.41 36.44 36.84
N MET A 255 46.34 36.60 36.05
CA MET A 255 45.04 36.98 36.57
C MET A 255 44.40 35.86 37.39
N THR A 256 43.57 36.22 38.38
CA THR A 256 42.87 35.22 39.21
C THR A 256 41.74 34.53 38.44
N VAL A 257 41.52 33.24 38.72
CA VAL A 257 40.47 32.41 38.08
C VAL A 257 39.10 33.09 38.25
N SER A 258 38.77 33.63 39.42
CA SER A 258 37.51 34.34 39.66
C SER A 258 37.29 35.56 38.73
N LEU A 259 38.38 36.30 38.41
CA LEU A 259 38.30 37.44 37.49
C LEU A 259 38.12 36.96 36.04
N ILE A 260 38.81 35.89 35.64
CA ILE A 260 38.68 35.29 34.30
C ILE A 260 37.29 34.75 34.07
N CYS A 261 36.67 34.07 35.07
CA CYS A 261 35.24 33.64 34.98
C CYS A 261 34.31 34.82 34.68
N LYS A 262 34.48 35.93 35.40
CA LYS A 262 33.63 37.13 35.20
C LYS A 262 33.81 37.77 33.83
N MET A 263 35.00 37.76 33.27
CA MET A 263 35.30 38.41 31.99
C MET A 263 34.95 37.55 30.77
N THR A 264 35.14 36.24 30.84
CA THR A 264 34.94 35.32 29.72
C THR A 264 33.58 34.63 29.75
N GLY A 265 32.97 34.53 30.95
CA GLY A 265 31.72 33.76 31.15
C GLY A 265 31.95 32.25 31.10
N LEU A 266 33.19 31.76 31.17
CA LEU A 266 33.52 30.33 31.31
C LEU A 266 33.41 29.96 32.81
N ASP A 267 33.09 28.69 33.06
CA ASP A 267 33.04 28.19 34.42
C ASP A 267 34.45 27.95 35.00
N GLU A 268 34.51 27.83 36.34
CA GLU A 268 35.79 27.67 37.06
C GLU A 268 36.52 26.38 36.66
N GLN A 269 35.75 25.29 36.40
CA GLN A 269 36.30 23.99 36.00
C GLN A 269 36.90 24.04 34.59
N GLU A 270 36.28 24.78 33.70
CA GLU A 270 36.80 24.98 32.33
C GLU A 270 38.10 25.75 32.36
N ILE A 271 38.20 26.80 33.19
CA ILE A 271 39.42 27.60 33.31
C ILE A 271 40.56 26.82 34.01
N LEU A 272 40.26 26.03 35.01
CA LEU A 272 41.24 25.16 35.64
C LEU A 272 41.86 24.14 34.70
N LYS A 273 41.02 23.53 33.82
CA LYS A 273 41.51 22.63 32.76
C LYS A 273 42.48 23.32 31.80
N LEU A 274 42.22 24.59 31.45
CA LEU A 274 43.09 25.36 30.56
C LEU A 274 44.41 25.76 31.21
N LYS A 275 44.52 25.66 32.56
CA LYS A 275 45.76 25.94 33.31
C LYS A 275 46.73 24.75 33.31
N ASP A 276 46.16 23.52 33.17
CA ASP A 276 46.90 22.26 33.18
C ASP A 276 47.37 21.85 31.77
N GLU A 277 46.88 22.51 30.69
CA GLU A 277 47.33 22.39 29.31
C GLU A 277 48.45 23.42 29.00
#